data_181580f32387d730fe8f4debaeb71dcd
#
_entry.id   181580f32387d730fe8f4debaeb71dcd
#
_cell.length_a   1.000
_cell.length_b   1.000
_cell.length_c   1.000
_cell.angle_alpha   90.00
_cell.angle_beta   90.00
_cell.angle_gamma   90.00
#
_symmetry.space_group_name_H-M   'P 1'
#
loop_
_entity.id
_entity.type
_entity.pdbx_description
1 polymer ?
#
loop_
_entity_poly.entity_id
_entity_poly.type
_entity_poly.pdbx_seq_one_letter_code
_entity_poly.pdbx_strand_id
1 'polypeptide(L)'
;MILKSLTRKTASFKQLLEYMVHDKDRYKDERGESFVLQHNVTGKTIKAWVKQFEQNEANRFYQRSNSVKVYHDILSWSNKDTQNMSLEKIQDMAQKYIELRNENSLWIAVPHRDKDHWHVHFAMSGVEIETGKSSRVSREQFKEIKKELQQYQIEKYPELTHSIVDHEKSKKKESVSEKEYQLTKRTKQPSERERTKELLTKLYKQSNSKEDFYKRIQDNGLKMYERGGKNYGIDGDRKMRFSTLGFDNKKIDTLDATIEFEKIRNDEIENDREKEDKKDTSNQELQSDTDLEI
;
A
#
# COMPACT_ATOMS: atom_id res chain seq x y z
N MET A 1 12.71 -3.69 -8.97
CA MET A 1 12.10 -2.46 -9.55
C MET A 1 10.66 -2.29 -9.10
N ILE A 2 10.14 -1.06 -9.12
CA ILE A 2 8.76 -0.76 -8.73
C ILE A 2 7.98 -0.33 -9.97
N LEU A 3 6.86 -0.99 -10.24
CA LEU A 3 5.95 -0.63 -11.31
C LEU A 3 4.61 -0.16 -10.70
N LYS A 4 4.24 1.09 -10.98
CA LYS A 4 2.96 1.70 -10.59
C LYS A 4 2.14 2.01 -11.83
N SER A 5 0.81 1.84 -11.76
CA SER A 5 -0.12 2.22 -12.83
C SER A 5 -1.20 3.14 -12.26
N LEU A 6 -1.34 4.31 -12.86
CA LEU A 6 -2.34 5.31 -12.54
C LEU A 6 -3.31 5.45 -13.71
N THR A 7 -4.61 5.50 -13.42
CA THR A 7 -5.65 5.60 -14.45
C THR A 7 -6.21 7.02 -14.52
N ARG A 8 -6.35 7.55 -15.73
CA ARG A 8 -7.05 8.83 -15.99
C ARG A 8 -8.30 8.57 -16.81
N LYS A 9 -9.43 8.97 -16.28
CA LYS A 9 -10.76 8.82 -16.92
C LYS A 9 -11.14 10.02 -17.77
N THR A 10 -10.39 11.10 -17.65
CA THR A 10 -10.52 12.28 -18.52
C THR A 10 -9.48 12.21 -19.64
N ALA A 11 -9.81 12.74 -20.83
CA ALA A 11 -8.89 12.81 -21.98
C ALA A 11 -7.80 13.88 -21.76
N SER A 12 -7.06 13.78 -20.67
CA SER A 12 -6.00 14.72 -20.29
C SER A 12 -4.65 14.34 -20.94
N PHE A 13 -4.67 13.94 -22.22
CA PHE A 13 -3.47 13.53 -22.97
C PHE A 13 -2.42 14.62 -23.01
N LYS A 14 -2.82 15.83 -23.41
CA LYS A 14 -1.91 16.98 -23.49
C LYS A 14 -1.22 17.24 -22.15
N GLN A 15 -2.00 17.35 -21.09
CA GLN A 15 -1.46 17.62 -19.74
C GLN A 15 -0.47 16.55 -19.28
N LEU A 16 -0.74 15.26 -19.57
CA LEU A 16 0.15 14.17 -19.20
C LEU A 16 1.45 14.22 -20.01
N LEU A 17 1.35 14.38 -21.33
CA LEU A 17 2.52 14.40 -22.21
C LEU A 17 3.38 15.63 -21.96
N GLU A 18 2.79 16.82 -21.73
CA GLU A 18 3.52 18.02 -21.33
C GLU A 18 4.25 17.83 -20.00
N TYR A 19 3.57 17.21 -19.00
CA TYR A 19 4.22 16.86 -17.73
C TYR A 19 5.43 15.97 -17.94
N MET A 20 5.31 14.90 -18.73
CA MET A 20 6.39 13.95 -18.93
C MET A 20 7.56 14.54 -19.71
N VAL A 21 7.28 15.34 -20.76
CA VAL A 21 8.31 15.86 -21.68
C VAL A 21 8.98 17.14 -21.15
N HIS A 22 8.27 17.96 -20.37
CA HIS A 22 8.78 19.25 -19.87
C HIS A 22 9.15 19.24 -18.40
N ASP A 23 9.03 18.10 -17.69
CA ASP A 23 9.48 18.00 -16.31
C ASP A 23 10.98 18.30 -16.21
N LYS A 24 11.38 18.97 -15.13
CA LYS A 24 12.77 19.36 -14.88
C LYS A 24 13.74 18.16 -14.73
N ASP A 25 13.19 17.04 -14.22
CA ASP A 25 13.95 15.83 -13.90
C ASP A 25 14.03 14.87 -15.12
N ARG A 26 13.49 15.24 -16.28
CA ARG A 26 13.56 14.44 -17.50
C ARG A 26 15.02 14.27 -17.97
N TYR A 27 15.31 13.11 -18.51
CA TYR A 27 16.59 12.89 -19.16
C TYR A 27 16.66 13.68 -20.46
N LYS A 28 17.75 14.43 -20.63
CA LYS A 28 18.05 15.21 -21.82
C LYS A 28 19.19 14.53 -22.57
N ASP A 29 19.07 14.49 -23.88
CA ASP A 29 20.16 14.10 -24.75
C ASP A 29 21.26 15.18 -24.82
N GLU A 30 22.29 14.93 -25.60
CA GLU A 30 23.44 15.87 -25.80
C GLU A 30 23.00 17.23 -26.36
N ARG A 31 21.83 17.30 -27.00
CA ARG A 31 21.25 18.55 -27.55
C ARG A 31 20.34 19.25 -26.55
N GLY A 32 20.17 18.72 -25.37
CA GLY A 32 19.28 19.22 -24.34
C GLY A 32 17.80 18.92 -24.59
N GLU A 33 17.47 18.08 -25.58
CA GLU A 33 16.11 17.63 -25.86
C GLU A 33 15.70 16.45 -24.98
N SER A 34 14.41 16.31 -24.72
CA SER A 34 13.89 15.18 -23.96
C SER A 34 14.02 13.90 -24.78
N PHE A 35 14.64 12.89 -24.20
CA PHE A 35 14.65 11.56 -24.80
C PHE A 35 13.24 10.95 -24.70
N VAL A 36 12.67 10.55 -25.83
CA VAL A 36 11.30 10.03 -25.93
C VAL A 36 11.29 8.73 -26.71
N LEU A 37 10.79 7.69 -26.08
CA LEU A 37 10.45 6.41 -26.74
C LEU A 37 9.00 6.49 -27.25
N GLN A 38 8.79 6.12 -28.50
CA GLN A 38 7.49 6.07 -29.15
C GLN A 38 7.21 4.64 -29.60
N HIS A 39 6.01 4.14 -29.33
CA HIS A 39 5.56 2.86 -29.84
C HIS A 39 4.14 3.02 -30.41
N ASN A 40 3.96 2.65 -31.66
CA ASN A 40 2.74 2.87 -32.45
C ASN A 40 2.32 4.35 -32.57
N VAL A 41 3.19 5.27 -32.27
CA VAL A 41 2.96 6.72 -32.36
C VAL A 41 4.01 7.32 -33.28
N THR A 42 3.63 8.27 -34.11
CA THR A 42 4.51 8.96 -35.06
C THR A 42 4.59 10.45 -34.82
N GLY A 43 5.60 11.10 -35.38
CA GLY A 43 5.84 12.54 -35.24
C GLY A 43 6.69 12.88 -34.02
N LYS A 44 7.14 14.16 -33.94
CA LYS A 44 8.10 14.63 -32.95
C LYS A 44 7.52 15.67 -31.98
N THR A 45 6.23 15.97 -32.07
CA THR A 45 5.63 17.03 -31.26
C THR A 45 4.51 16.49 -30.38
N ILE A 46 4.37 17.06 -29.20
CA ILE A 46 3.26 16.75 -28.28
C ILE A 46 1.91 16.90 -28.97
N LYS A 47 1.74 17.95 -29.81
CA LYS A 47 0.51 18.18 -30.57
C LYS A 47 0.19 17.01 -31.50
N ALA A 48 1.19 16.47 -32.20
CA ALA A 48 1.01 15.33 -33.10
C ALA A 48 0.62 14.05 -32.32
N TRP A 49 1.26 13.81 -31.18
CA TRP A 49 0.94 12.68 -30.32
C TRP A 49 -0.46 12.79 -29.70
N VAL A 50 -0.82 13.95 -29.16
CA VAL A 50 -2.17 14.21 -28.61
C VAL A 50 -3.24 13.89 -29.64
N LYS A 51 -3.07 14.36 -30.88
CA LYS A 51 -4.02 14.10 -31.98
C LYS A 51 -4.21 12.59 -32.21
N GLN A 52 -3.12 11.81 -32.20
CA GLN A 52 -3.19 10.36 -32.39
C GLN A 52 -3.88 9.67 -31.22
N PHE A 53 -3.59 10.06 -29.96
CA PHE A 53 -4.31 9.54 -28.80
C PHE A 53 -5.80 9.88 -28.82
N GLU A 54 -6.18 11.09 -29.23
CA GLU A 54 -7.57 11.49 -29.38
C GLU A 54 -8.29 10.70 -30.50
N GLN A 55 -7.64 10.52 -31.64
CA GLN A 55 -8.15 9.68 -32.72
C GLN A 55 -8.34 8.22 -32.29
N ASN A 56 -7.35 7.67 -31.59
CA ASN A 56 -7.45 6.30 -31.10
C ASN A 56 -8.57 6.15 -30.07
N GLU A 57 -8.75 7.12 -29.16
CA GLU A 57 -9.86 7.11 -28.20
C GLU A 57 -11.23 7.23 -28.91
N ALA A 58 -11.31 7.96 -30.00
CA ALA A 58 -12.55 8.06 -30.80
C ALA A 58 -12.96 6.71 -31.43
N ASN A 59 -12.01 5.83 -31.70
CA ASN A 59 -12.23 4.47 -32.21
C ASN A 59 -12.66 3.46 -31.13
N ARG A 60 -12.85 3.91 -29.88
CA ARG A 60 -13.26 3.03 -28.79
C ARG A 60 -14.56 2.31 -29.11
N PHE A 61 -14.51 0.98 -29.12
CA PHE A 61 -15.64 0.12 -29.44
C PHE A 61 -16.83 0.29 -28.46
N TYR A 62 -16.54 0.43 -27.16
CA TYR A 62 -17.58 0.62 -26.15
C TYR A 62 -17.18 1.66 -25.11
N GLN A 63 -17.95 2.75 -25.07
CA GLN A 63 -17.66 3.88 -24.18
C GLN A 63 -18.58 3.91 -22.97
N ARG A 64 -17.99 3.92 -21.78
CA ARG A 64 -18.66 4.16 -20.48
C ARG A 64 -18.17 5.47 -19.89
N SER A 65 -19.00 6.11 -19.07
CA SER A 65 -18.64 7.36 -18.39
C SER A 65 -17.36 7.25 -17.53
N ASN A 66 -17.05 6.05 -17.03
CA ASN A 66 -15.89 5.77 -16.21
C ASN A 66 -14.75 5.06 -16.97
N SER A 67 -14.78 4.99 -18.30
CA SER A 67 -13.71 4.38 -19.11
C SER A 67 -12.39 5.09 -18.87
N VAL A 68 -11.33 4.32 -18.74
CA VAL A 68 -9.97 4.85 -18.66
C VAL A 68 -9.55 5.32 -20.04
N LYS A 69 -9.16 6.59 -20.16
CA LYS A 69 -8.72 7.21 -21.41
C LYS A 69 -7.22 7.03 -21.64
N VAL A 70 -6.45 7.16 -20.57
CA VAL A 70 -5.01 6.99 -20.60
C VAL A 70 -4.52 6.39 -19.28
N TYR A 71 -3.57 5.48 -19.38
CA TYR A 71 -2.79 5.00 -18.27
C TYR A 71 -1.50 5.81 -18.14
N HIS A 72 -1.16 6.18 -16.93
CA HIS A 72 0.13 6.77 -16.59
C HIS A 72 0.88 5.75 -15.72
N ASP A 73 1.74 4.99 -16.35
CA ASP A 73 2.53 3.98 -15.68
C ASP A 73 3.92 4.54 -15.35
N ILE A 74 4.52 4.06 -14.27
CA ILE A 74 5.82 4.52 -13.81
C ILE A 74 6.63 3.28 -13.43
N LEU A 75 7.78 3.10 -14.10
CA LEU A 75 8.76 2.08 -13.80
C LEU A 75 9.97 2.75 -13.15
N SER A 76 10.38 2.30 -11.96
CA SER A 76 11.48 2.91 -11.22
C SER A 76 12.42 1.88 -10.61
N TRP A 77 13.69 2.24 -10.51
CA TRP A 77 14.76 1.43 -9.93
C TRP A 77 15.24 2.03 -8.61
N SER A 78 15.98 1.26 -7.85
CA SER A 78 16.60 1.71 -6.60
C SER A 78 17.70 2.75 -6.89
N ASN A 79 17.83 3.76 -6.03
CA ASN A 79 18.95 4.69 -6.09
C ASN A 79 20.32 4.00 -5.95
N LYS A 80 20.37 2.87 -5.26
CA LYS A 80 21.59 2.08 -5.09
C LYS A 80 22.09 1.43 -6.39
N ASP A 81 21.19 1.23 -7.36
CA ASP A 81 21.52 0.69 -8.68
C ASP A 81 21.79 1.78 -9.74
N THR A 82 21.72 3.07 -9.36
CA THR A 82 21.87 4.19 -10.31
C THR A 82 23.18 4.14 -11.09
N GLN A 83 24.26 3.68 -10.47
CA GLN A 83 25.58 3.56 -11.14
C GLN A 83 25.61 2.43 -12.18
N ASN A 84 24.78 1.41 -12.03
CA ASN A 84 24.67 0.27 -12.93
C ASN A 84 23.63 0.48 -14.03
N MET A 85 22.90 1.62 -14.01
CA MET A 85 21.90 1.95 -15.02
C MET A 85 22.52 2.72 -16.18
N SER A 86 22.07 2.37 -17.40
CA SER A 86 22.37 3.13 -18.62
C SER A 86 21.07 3.41 -19.38
N LEU A 87 21.14 4.31 -20.36
CA LEU A 87 20.00 4.62 -21.21
C LEU A 87 19.55 3.40 -22.02
N GLU A 88 20.49 2.58 -22.51
CA GLU A 88 20.20 1.35 -23.24
C GLU A 88 19.42 0.37 -22.38
N LYS A 89 19.82 0.17 -21.13
CA LYS A 89 19.08 -0.69 -20.18
C LYS A 89 17.66 -0.18 -19.91
N ILE A 90 17.53 1.14 -19.80
CA ILE A 90 16.22 1.79 -19.59
C ILE A 90 15.33 1.61 -20.82
N GLN A 91 15.87 1.78 -22.02
CA GLN A 91 15.15 1.57 -23.28
C GLN A 91 14.68 0.13 -23.42
N ASP A 92 15.56 -0.81 -23.20
CA ASP A 92 15.27 -2.23 -23.29
C ASP A 92 14.19 -2.65 -22.30
N MET A 93 14.31 -2.22 -21.04
CA MET A 93 13.31 -2.51 -20.01
C MET A 93 11.96 -1.82 -20.30
N ALA A 94 11.98 -0.63 -20.88
CA ALA A 94 10.77 0.07 -21.30
C ALA A 94 10.08 -0.65 -22.46
N GLN A 95 10.85 -1.09 -23.45
CA GLN A 95 10.33 -1.88 -24.58
C GLN A 95 9.74 -3.20 -24.10
N LYS A 96 10.44 -3.92 -23.22
CA LYS A 96 9.93 -5.16 -22.64
C LYS A 96 8.65 -4.97 -21.85
N TYR A 97 8.53 -3.86 -21.13
CA TYR A 97 7.30 -3.52 -20.41
C TYR A 97 6.13 -3.25 -21.38
N ILE A 98 6.35 -2.53 -22.49
CA ILE A 98 5.35 -2.26 -23.53
C ILE A 98 4.82 -3.59 -24.10
N GLU A 99 5.71 -4.50 -24.48
CA GLU A 99 5.36 -5.83 -25.00
C GLU A 99 4.49 -6.62 -24.01
N LEU A 100 4.92 -6.73 -22.76
CA LEU A 100 4.19 -7.45 -21.73
C LEU A 100 2.85 -6.81 -21.36
N ARG A 101 2.78 -5.49 -21.43
CA ARG A 101 1.61 -4.74 -20.95
C ARG A 101 0.48 -4.65 -21.98
N ASN A 102 0.77 -4.20 -23.15
CA ASN A 102 -0.08 -4.21 -24.35
C ASN A 102 0.66 -3.56 -25.54
N GLU A 103 1.27 -4.33 -26.40
CA GLU A 103 1.96 -3.85 -27.59
C GLU A 103 1.02 -3.23 -28.66
N ASN A 104 -0.28 -3.58 -28.63
CA ASN A 104 -1.29 -3.07 -29.57
C ASN A 104 -1.89 -1.72 -29.16
N SER A 105 -1.30 -1.04 -28.19
CA SER A 105 -1.72 0.31 -27.80
C SER A 105 -0.73 1.39 -28.28
N LEU A 106 -1.15 2.66 -28.22
CA LEU A 106 -0.26 3.80 -28.41
C LEU A 106 0.53 4.06 -27.12
N TRP A 107 1.84 4.28 -27.26
CA TRP A 107 2.71 4.56 -26.12
C TRP A 107 3.66 5.72 -26.37
N ILE A 108 3.83 6.55 -25.35
CA ILE A 108 4.95 7.48 -25.19
C ILE A 108 5.62 7.17 -23.87
N ALA A 109 6.92 6.97 -23.88
CA ALA A 109 7.71 6.76 -22.66
C ALA A 109 8.85 7.80 -22.58
N VAL A 110 9.04 8.39 -21.40
CA VAL A 110 10.04 9.41 -21.15
C VAL A 110 10.83 9.03 -19.90
N PRO A 111 12.13 8.75 -20.01
CA PRO A 111 13.01 8.55 -18.88
C PRO A 111 13.24 9.86 -18.12
N HIS A 112 13.22 9.74 -16.80
CA HIS A 112 13.57 10.81 -15.88
C HIS A 112 14.72 10.35 -14.99
N ARG A 113 15.59 11.28 -14.66
CA ARG A 113 16.66 11.09 -13.71
C ARG A 113 16.63 12.23 -12.71
N ASP A 114 15.95 12.02 -11.60
CA ASP A 114 16.08 12.90 -10.45
C ASP A 114 17.38 12.61 -9.68
N LYS A 115 17.62 13.34 -8.59
CA LYS A 115 18.88 13.25 -7.85
C LYS A 115 19.22 11.83 -7.38
N ASP A 116 18.21 11.02 -7.16
CA ASP A 116 18.36 9.79 -6.39
C ASP A 116 18.18 8.51 -7.21
N HIS A 117 17.37 8.51 -8.28
CA HIS A 117 17.11 7.29 -9.04
C HIS A 117 16.56 7.52 -10.46
N TRP A 118 16.72 6.51 -11.28
CA TRP A 118 16.12 6.46 -12.61
C TRP A 118 14.68 5.97 -12.54
N HIS A 119 13.82 6.59 -13.32
CA HIS A 119 12.47 6.12 -13.56
C HIS A 119 11.98 6.49 -14.96
N VAL A 120 11.01 5.73 -15.47
CA VAL A 120 10.39 5.97 -16.77
C VAL A 120 8.90 6.23 -16.56
N HIS A 121 8.43 7.33 -17.10
CA HIS A 121 7.01 7.62 -17.22
C HIS A 121 6.49 7.12 -18.54
N PHE A 122 5.35 6.44 -18.51
CA PHE A 122 4.66 5.94 -19.69
C PHE A 122 3.26 6.59 -19.77
N ALA A 123 2.90 7.04 -20.95
CA ALA A 123 1.52 7.31 -21.32
C ALA A 123 1.07 6.22 -22.30
N MET A 124 0.11 5.37 -21.88
CA MET A 124 -0.48 4.34 -22.72
C MET A 124 -1.92 4.68 -23.02
N SER A 125 -2.34 4.58 -24.29
CA SER A 125 -3.76 4.71 -24.64
C SER A 125 -4.61 3.68 -23.91
N GLY A 126 -5.78 4.11 -23.45
CA GLY A 126 -6.77 3.22 -22.84
C GLY A 126 -7.49 2.31 -23.83
N VAL A 127 -7.11 2.37 -25.12
CA VAL A 127 -7.74 1.66 -26.24
C VAL A 127 -6.67 1.03 -27.13
N GLU A 128 -6.90 -0.20 -27.52
CA GLU A 128 -6.12 -0.89 -28.56
C GLU A 128 -6.39 -0.31 -29.94
N ILE A 129 -5.35 -0.26 -30.79
CA ILE A 129 -5.40 0.42 -32.08
C ILE A 129 -6.36 -0.29 -33.05
N GLU A 130 -6.19 -1.61 -33.19
CA GLU A 130 -6.91 -2.37 -34.21
C GLU A 130 -8.34 -2.72 -33.78
N THR A 131 -8.52 -3.06 -32.52
CA THR A 131 -9.78 -3.62 -32.03
C THR A 131 -10.72 -2.58 -31.42
N GLY A 132 -10.21 -1.41 -31.05
CA GLY A 132 -10.96 -0.42 -30.28
C GLY A 132 -11.36 -0.90 -28.86
N LYS A 133 -10.89 -2.06 -28.45
CA LYS A 133 -11.14 -2.61 -27.11
C LYS A 133 -10.34 -1.90 -26.04
N SER A 134 -10.78 -2.03 -24.81
CA SER A 134 -10.10 -1.44 -23.67
C SER A 134 -8.76 -2.15 -23.38
N SER A 135 -7.69 -1.39 -23.25
CA SER A 135 -6.35 -1.87 -22.86
C SER A 135 -6.24 -2.24 -21.35
N ARG A 136 -7.39 -2.49 -20.71
CA ARG A 136 -7.45 -2.85 -19.30
C ARG A 136 -6.97 -4.29 -19.10
N VAL A 137 -6.14 -4.49 -18.05
CA VAL A 137 -5.79 -5.80 -17.53
C VAL A 137 -6.37 -6.00 -16.12
N SER A 138 -6.58 -7.24 -15.70
CA SER A 138 -6.97 -7.58 -14.33
C SER A 138 -5.80 -7.32 -13.36
N ARG A 139 -6.09 -7.39 -12.05
CA ARG A 139 -5.04 -7.26 -11.03
C ARG A 139 -4.04 -8.43 -11.07
N GLU A 140 -4.54 -9.60 -11.33
CA GLU A 140 -3.77 -10.84 -11.48
C GLU A 140 -2.84 -10.74 -12.69
N GLN A 141 -3.37 -10.37 -13.85
CA GLN A 141 -2.56 -10.14 -15.06
C GLN A 141 -1.49 -9.08 -14.83
N PHE A 142 -1.83 -7.97 -14.18
CA PHE A 142 -0.85 -6.92 -13.87
C PHE A 142 0.21 -7.39 -12.86
N LYS A 143 -0.13 -8.33 -11.98
CA LYS A 143 0.83 -8.97 -11.07
C LYS A 143 1.79 -9.86 -11.82
N GLU A 144 1.30 -10.65 -12.77
CA GLU A 144 2.15 -11.51 -13.61
C GLU A 144 3.08 -10.65 -14.50
N ILE A 145 2.59 -9.60 -15.14
CA ILE A 145 3.43 -8.64 -15.89
C ILE A 145 4.59 -8.12 -15.02
N LYS A 146 4.35 -7.80 -13.75
CA LYS A 146 5.41 -7.36 -12.85
C LYS A 146 6.45 -8.43 -12.58
N LYS A 147 6.00 -9.68 -12.39
CA LYS A 147 6.89 -10.82 -12.16
C LYS A 147 7.74 -11.11 -13.38
N GLU A 148 7.12 -11.19 -14.56
CA GLU A 148 7.82 -11.46 -15.82
C GLU A 148 8.84 -10.36 -16.15
N LEU A 149 8.46 -9.10 -15.99
CA LEU A 149 9.37 -7.96 -16.18
C LEU A 149 10.53 -8.00 -15.20
N GLN A 150 10.30 -8.37 -13.94
CA GLN A 150 11.37 -8.51 -12.96
C GLN A 150 12.25 -9.70 -13.24
N GLN A 151 11.68 -10.82 -13.68
CA GLN A 151 12.46 -11.99 -14.08
C GLN A 151 13.38 -11.66 -15.26
N TYR A 152 12.85 -10.97 -16.28
CA TYR A 152 13.64 -10.45 -17.40
C TYR A 152 14.80 -9.57 -16.94
N GLN A 153 14.55 -8.64 -15.96
CA GLN A 153 15.61 -7.83 -15.38
C GLN A 153 16.69 -8.68 -14.71
N ILE A 154 16.31 -9.68 -13.90
CA ILE A 154 17.26 -10.53 -13.17
C ILE A 154 18.15 -11.31 -14.13
N GLU A 155 17.57 -11.84 -15.20
CA GLU A 155 18.28 -12.63 -16.21
C GLU A 155 19.24 -11.80 -17.06
N LYS A 156 18.80 -10.61 -17.47
CA LYS A 156 19.54 -9.78 -18.41
C LYS A 156 20.49 -8.77 -17.73
N TYR A 157 20.12 -8.32 -16.52
CA TYR A 157 20.84 -7.29 -15.77
C TYR A 157 21.03 -7.71 -14.30
N PRO A 158 21.76 -8.82 -14.05
CA PRO A 158 21.93 -9.36 -12.70
C PRO A 158 22.61 -8.41 -11.71
N GLU A 159 23.32 -7.38 -12.21
CA GLU A 159 23.96 -6.35 -11.40
C GLU A 159 22.96 -5.38 -10.72
N LEU A 160 21.68 -5.36 -11.14
CA LEU A 160 20.64 -4.51 -10.54
C LEU A 160 20.01 -5.16 -9.29
N THR A 161 20.86 -5.53 -8.34
CA THR A 161 20.48 -6.36 -7.17
C THR A 161 19.55 -5.66 -6.18
N HIS A 162 19.62 -4.33 -6.09
CA HIS A 162 18.79 -3.55 -5.17
C HIS A 162 17.41 -3.19 -5.73
N SER A 163 17.17 -3.50 -7.00
CA SER A 163 15.90 -3.23 -7.69
C SER A 163 15.01 -4.47 -7.78
N ILE A 164 15.24 -5.48 -6.92
CA ILE A 164 14.41 -6.69 -6.83
C ILE A 164 13.35 -6.47 -5.75
N VAL A 165 12.07 -6.71 -6.09
CA VAL A 165 10.92 -6.52 -5.21
C VAL A 165 10.13 -7.81 -5.09
N ASP A 166 9.77 -8.18 -3.87
CA ASP A 166 8.86 -9.30 -3.64
C ASP A 166 7.41 -8.90 -3.99
N HIS A 167 6.95 -9.33 -5.17
CA HIS A 167 5.60 -9.06 -5.67
C HIS A 167 4.52 -9.92 -5.01
N GLU A 168 4.89 -10.93 -4.20
CA GLU A 168 3.95 -11.75 -3.44
C GLU A 168 3.55 -11.11 -2.11
N LYS A 169 4.40 -10.27 -1.54
CA LYS A 169 4.09 -9.59 -0.28
C LYS A 169 2.84 -8.74 -0.40
N SER A 170 1.81 -9.11 0.33
CA SER A 170 0.66 -8.25 0.54
C SER A 170 1.10 -6.98 1.28
N LYS A 171 0.58 -5.82 0.88
CA LYS A 171 0.81 -4.58 1.65
C LYS A 171 0.28 -4.78 3.06
N LYS A 172 1.08 -4.42 4.07
CA LYS A 172 0.59 -4.37 5.45
C LYS A 172 -0.68 -3.53 5.49
N LYS A 173 -1.72 -3.99 6.19
CA LYS A 173 -2.98 -3.26 6.35
C LYS A 173 -2.78 -1.84 6.88
N GLU A 174 -1.71 -1.64 7.64
CA GLU A 174 -1.32 -0.37 8.24
C GLU A 174 -0.49 0.55 7.33
N SER A 175 -0.25 0.17 6.06
CA SER A 175 0.56 0.99 5.16
C SER A 175 -0.09 2.36 4.90
N VAL A 176 0.74 3.42 4.98
CA VAL A 176 0.32 4.79 4.67
C VAL A 176 0.14 4.94 3.16
N SER A 177 -0.90 5.66 2.73
CA SER A 177 -1.08 5.94 1.30
C SER A 177 -0.05 6.97 0.81
N GLU A 178 0.32 6.89 -0.47
CA GLU A 178 1.24 7.86 -1.08
C GLU A 178 0.78 9.30 -0.90
N LYS A 179 -0.52 9.56 -1.07
CA LYS A 179 -1.10 10.91 -0.87
C LYS A 179 -0.90 11.41 0.56
N GLU A 180 -1.11 10.54 1.54
CA GLU A 180 -0.96 10.86 2.95
C GLU A 180 0.52 11.10 3.29
N TYR A 181 1.43 10.25 2.80
CA TYR A 181 2.87 10.44 2.95
C TYR A 181 3.33 11.79 2.38
N GLN A 182 2.93 12.13 1.15
CA GLN A 182 3.28 13.40 0.51
C GLN A 182 2.68 14.60 1.25
N LEU A 183 1.47 14.47 1.78
CA LEU A 183 0.84 15.52 2.60
C LEU A 183 1.65 15.75 3.90
N THR A 184 1.95 14.71 4.64
CA THR A 184 2.76 14.77 5.88
C THR A 184 4.15 15.36 5.59
N LYS A 185 4.81 14.95 4.50
CA LYS A 185 6.11 15.47 4.09
C LYS A 185 6.06 16.98 3.78
N ARG A 186 4.99 17.45 3.13
CA ARG A 186 4.80 18.85 2.75
C ARG A 186 4.42 19.73 3.94
N THR A 187 3.51 19.25 4.79
CA THR A 187 2.97 20.03 5.92
C THR A 187 3.84 19.92 7.16
N LYS A 188 4.70 18.91 7.24
CA LYS A 188 5.49 18.55 8.43
C LYS A 188 4.62 18.27 9.67
N GLN A 189 3.34 17.96 9.46
CA GLN A 189 2.39 17.63 10.51
C GLN A 189 1.89 16.20 10.36
N PRO A 190 1.66 15.48 11.47
CA PRO A 190 1.11 14.14 11.41
C PRO A 190 -0.29 14.16 10.78
N SER A 191 -0.58 13.16 9.97
CA SER A 191 -1.90 12.98 9.37
C SER A 191 -2.96 12.72 10.44
N GLU A 192 -4.25 12.94 10.11
CA GLU A 192 -5.38 12.56 10.98
C GLU A 192 -5.26 11.08 11.41
N ARG A 193 -4.90 10.22 10.47
CA ARG A 193 -4.71 8.79 10.74
C ARG A 193 -3.60 8.52 11.76
N GLU A 194 -2.47 9.20 11.67
CA GLU A 194 -1.38 9.07 12.62
C GLU A 194 -1.80 9.54 14.02
N ARG A 195 -2.42 10.72 14.13
CA ARG A 195 -2.94 11.24 15.40
C ARG A 195 -3.98 10.30 16.02
N THR A 196 -4.91 9.78 15.23
CA THR A 196 -5.90 8.81 15.69
C THR A 196 -5.23 7.51 16.15
N LYS A 197 -4.24 7.01 15.41
CA LYS A 197 -3.49 5.81 15.78
C LYS A 197 -2.73 5.99 17.10
N GLU A 198 -2.08 7.12 17.30
CA GLU A 198 -1.36 7.44 18.54
C GLU A 198 -2.33 7.51 19.73
N LEU A 199 -3.46 8.19 19.57
CA LEU A 199 -4.49 8.26 20.62
C LEU A 199 -5.04 6.86 20.94
N LEU A 200 -5.42 6.07 19.94
CA LEU A 200 -5.89 4.70 20.16
C LEU A 200 -4.82 3.82 20.84
N THR A 201 -3.55 4.03 20.52
CA THR A 201 -2.46 3.29 21.16
C THR A 201 -2.34 3.62 22.64
N LYS A 202 -2.52 4.90 23.00
CA LYS A 202 -2.55 5.34 24.38
C LYS A 202 -3.75 4.75 25.14
N LEU A 203 -4.94 4.86 24.55
CA LEU A 203 -6.18 4.34 25.16
C LEU A 203 -6.13 2.82 25.33
N TYR A 204 -5.64 2.08 24.33
CA TYR A 204 -5.47 0.63 24.40
C TYR A 204 -4.56 0.20 25.56
N LYS A 205 -3.44 0.88 25.78
CA LYS A 205 -2.53 0.60 26.91
C LYS A 205 -3.14 0.89 28.28
N GLN A 206 -4.12 1.75 28.33
CA GLN A 206 -4.83 2.13 29.56
C GLN A 206 -6.09 1.30 29.82
N SER A 207 -6.48 0.48 28.85
CA SER A 207 -7.70 -0.30 28.92
C SER A 207 -7.47 -1.68 29.51
N ASN A 208 -8.39 -2.08 30.37
CA ASN A 208 -8.37 -3.38 31.03
C ASN A 208 -9.27 -4.41 30.30
N SER A 209 -10.21 -3.95 29.46
CA SER A 209 -11.11 -4.80 28.68
C SER A 209 -11.43 -4.16 27.35
N LYS A 210 -12.03 -4.93 26.45
CA LYS A 210 -12.53 -4.46 25.15
C LYS A 210 -13.62 -3.41 25.31
N GLU A 211 -14.54 -3.58 26.26
CA GLU A 211 -15.58 -2.63 26.60
C GLU A 211 -14.98 -1.34 27.15
N ASP A 212 -14.00 -1.43 28.04
CA ASP A 212 -13.28 -0.28 28.58
C ASP A 212 -12.55 0.48 27.48
N PHE A 213 -11.93 -0.24 26.53
CA PHE A 213 -11.28 0.37 25.38
C PHE A 213 -12.27 1.17 24.52
N TYR A 214 -13.43 0.59 24.18
CA TYR A 214 -14.45 1.28 23.40
C TYR A 214 -15.06 2.47 24.15
N LYS A 215 -15.29 2.33 25.46
CA LYS A 215 -15.75 3.45 26.30
C LYS A 215 -14.76 4.59 26.30
N ARG A 216 -13.47 4.30 26.49
CA ARG A 216 -12.41 5.34 26.46
C ARG A 216 -12.31 6.04 25.11
N ILE A 217 -12.54 5.34 24.00
CA ILE A 217 -12.61 5.95 22.67
C ILE A 217 -13.72 6.99 22.61
N GLN A 218 -14.93 6.67 23.11
CA GLN A 218 -16.07 7.58 23.16
C GLN A 218 -15.84 8.76 24.09
N ASP A 219 -15.32 8.50 25.29
CA ASP A 219 -15.02 9.53 26.29
C ASP A 219 -13.96 10.54 25.79
N ASN A 220 -13.09 10.13 24.86
CA ASN A 220 -12.13 11.01 24.19
C ASN A 220 -12.70 11.68 22.91
N GLY A 221 -14.01 11.64 22.70
CA GLY A 221 -14.70 12.35 21.62
C GLY A 221 -14.55 11.70 20.23
N LEU A 222 -14.00 10.49 20.14
CA LEU A 222 -13.92 9.75 18.87
C LEU A 222 -15.23 9.01 18.63
N LYS A 223 -15.85 9.26 17.47
CA LYS A 223 -17.04 8.53 17.04
C LYS A 223 -16.61 7.21 16.40
N MET A 224 -17.24 6.11 16.83
CA MET A 224 -17.06 4.82 16.19
C MET A 224 -18.18 4.58 15.18
N TYR A 225 -17.90 3.78 14.16
CA TYR A 225 -18.92 3.26 13.25
C TYR A 225 -18.95 1.74 13.27
N GLU A 226 -20.13 1.22 13.03
CA GLU A 226 -20.38 -0.22 13.04
C GLU A 226 -20.51 -0.80 11.63
N ARG A 227 -20.24 -2.09 11.54
CA ARG A 227 -20.50 -2.90 10.37
C ARG A 227 -20.85 -4.32 10.80
N GLY A 228 -22.04 -4.79 10.40
CA GLY A 228 -22.52 -6.12 10.82
C GLY A 228 -22.66 -6.27 12.33
N GLY A 229 -23.15 -5.24 13.04
CA GLY A 229 -23.37 -5.27 14.49
C GLY A 229 -22.09 -5.24 15.34
N LYS A 230 -20.92 -4.91 14.75
CA LYS A 230 -19.65 -4.83 15.46
C LYS A 230 -18.99 -3.48 15.24
N ASN A 231 -18.34 -2.94 16.26
CA ASN A 231 -17.50 -1.76 16.14
C ASN A 231 -16.36 -2.02 15.13
N TYR A 232 -16.36 -1.27 14.03
CA TYR A 232 -15.51 -1.55 12.89
C TYR A 232 -14.35 -0.55 12.70
N GLY A 233 -14.50 0.65 13.23
CA GLY A 233 -13.48 1.69 13.12
C GLY A 233 -13.94 3.05 13.64
N ILE A 234 -13.16 4.07 13.35
CA ILE A 234 -13.37 5.46 13.74
C ILE A 234 -14.01 6.23 12.57
N ASP A 235 -15.03 7.01 12.88
CA ASP A 235 -15.75 7.92 11.97
C ASP A 235 -15.21 9.34 12.18
N GLY A 236 -14.11 9.66 11.48
CA GLY A 236 -13.49 10.98 11.42
C GLY A 236 -13.85 11.68 10.11
N ASP A 237 -12.97 12.55 9.60
CA ASP A 237 -13.11 13.17 8.27
C ASP A 237 -13.31 12.12 7.16
N ARG A 238 -12.76 10.95 7.40
CA ARG A 238 -13.02 9.72 6.64
C ARG A 238 -13.13 8.51 7.58
N LYS A 239 -13.89 7.51 7.19
CA LYS A 239 -13.99 6.27 7.95
C LYS A 239 -12.66 5.50 7.94
N MET A 240 -12.09 5.28 9.11
CA MET A 240 -10.83 4.55 9.33
C MET A 240 -11.10 3.25 10.07
N ARG A 241 -10.79 2.11 9.43
CA ARG A 241 -10.99 0.78 10.06
C ARG A 241 -9.98 0.57 11.19
N PHE A 242 -10.40 -0.05 12.28
CA PHE A 242 -9.47 -0.45 13.35
C PHE A 242 -8.29 -1.27 12.83
N SER A 243 -8.51 -2.22 11.92
CA SER A 243 -7.44 -3.03 11.33
C SER A 243 -6.41 -2.21 10.53
N THR A 244 -6.80 -1.05 9.95
CA THR A 244 -5.87 -0.15 9.25
C THR A 244 -5.14 0.80 10.19
N LEU A 245 -5.62 0.95 11.41
CA LEU A 245 -5.01 1.70 12.50
C LEU A 245 -4.10 0.82 13.39
N GLY A 246 -4.00 -0.47 13.08
CA GLY A 246 -3.18 -1.42 13.83
C GLY A 246 -3.90 -2.07 15.03
N PHE A 247 -5.24 -2.02 15.04
CA PHE A 247 -6.11 -2.61 16.04
C PHE A 247 -7.09 -3.57 15.36
N ASP A 248 -6.61 -4.73 14.92
CA ASP A 248 -7.50 -5.77 14.40
C ASP A 248 -8.23 -6.47 15.56
N ASN A 249 -9.25 -7.28 15.22
CA ASN A 249 -10.05 -7.96 16.23
C ASN A 249 -9.20 -8.83 17.16
N LYS A 250 -8.21 -9.53 16.62
CA LYS A 250 -7.32 -10.38 17.43
C LYS A 250 -6.63 -9.59 18.52
N LYS A 251 -6.09 -8.40 18.18
CA LYS A 251 -5.42 -7.54 19.14
C LYS A 251 -6.39 -6.95 20.18
N ILE A 252 -7.59 -6.56 19.75
CA ILE A 252 -8.60 -6.03 20.70
C ILE A 252 -9.08 -7.13 21.65
N ASP A 253 -9.30 -8.34 21.14
CA ASP A 253 -9.76 -9.49 21.93
C ASP A 253 -8.70 -9.97 22.94
N THR A 254 -7.40 -9.64 22.77
CA THR A 254 -6.37 -9.94 23.79
C THR A 254 -6.56 -9.18 25.10
N LEU A 255 -7.28 -8.04 25.10
CA LEU A 255 -7.61 -7.33 26.36
C LEU A 255 -8.50 -8.18 27.27
N ASP A 256 -9.47 -8.90 26.71
CA ASP A 256 -10.36 -9.76 27.49
C ASP A 256 -9.67 -11.05 27.93
N ALA A 257 -8.82 -11.63 27.07
CA ALA A 257 -8.05 -12.83 27.40
C ALA A 257 -7.09 -12.62 28.58
N THR A 258 -6.50 -11.43 28.69
CA THR A 258 -5.60 -11.09 29.80
C THR A 258 -6.34 -11.09 31.14
N ILE A 259 -7.57 -10.58 31.17
CA ILE A 259 -8.41 -10.58 32.38
C ILE A 259 -8.81 -12.00 32.78
N GLU A 260 -9.15 -12.83 31.81
CA GLU A 260 -9.56 -14.20 32.07
C GLU A 260 -8.38 -15.00 32.67
N PHE A 261 -7.17 -14.82 32.17
CA PHE A 261 -5.96 -15.39 32.75
C PHE A 261 -5.66 -14.87 34.17
N GLU A 262 -5.85 -13.58 34.42
CA GLU A 262 -5.65 -13.01 35.77
C GLU A 262 -6.71 -13.50 36.77
N LYS A 263 -7.95 -13.67 36.36
CA LYS A 263 -9.01 -14.26 37.19
C LYS A 263 -8.70 -15.71 37.54
N ILE A 264 -8.39 -16.55 36.56
CA ILE A 264 -8.04 -17.97 36.79
C ILE A 264 -6.86 -18.07 37.74
N ARG A 265 -5.84 -17.26 37.57
CA ARG A 265 -4.66 -17.26 38.45
C ARG A 265 -4.99 -16.82 39.87
N ASN A 266 -5.87 -15.85 40.07
CA ASN A 266 -6.31 -15.39 41.37
C ASN A 266 -7.17 -16.46 42.07
N ASP A 267 -8.08 -17.10 41.32
CA ASP A 267 -8.92 -18.18 41.81
C ASP A 267 -8.07 -19.41 42.21
N GLU A 268 -6.99 -19.72 41.47
CA GLU A 268 -6.03 -20.76 41.86
C GLU A 268 -5.29 -20.41 43.16
N ILE A 269 -4.82 -19.18 43.33
CA ILE A 269 -4.12 -18.70 44.54
C ILE A 269 -5.08 -18.72 45.74
N GLU A 270 -6.34 -18.36 45.57
CA GLU A 270 -7.34 -18.36 46.64
C GLU A 270 -7.70 -19.79 47.05
N ASN A 271 -7.87 -20.70 46.13
CA ASN A 271 -8.09 -22.11 46.36
C ASN A 271 -6.87 -22.79 47.07
N ASP A 272 -5.67 -22.41 46.75
CA ASP A 272 -4.47 -22.96 47.41
C ASP A 272 -4.31 -22.41 48.86
N ARG A 273 -4.66 -21.17 49.11
CA ARG A 273 -4.75 -20.60 50.48
C ARG A 273 -5.81 -21.30 51.32
N GLU A 274 -7.00 -21.54 50.81
CA GLU A 274 -8.05 -22.27 51.51
C GLU A 274 -7.66 -23.72 51.84
N LYS A 275 -6.81 -24.38 51.03
CA LYS A 275 -6.29 -25.71 51.28
C LYS A 275 -5.21 -25.68 52.38
N GLU A 276 -4.37 -24.66 52.43
CA GLU A 276 -3.37 -24.47 53.49
C GLU A 276 -4.05 -24.18 54.82
N ASP A 277 -5.05 -23.28 54.86
CA ASP A 277 -5.80 -22.96 56.08
C ASP A 277 -6.55 -24.19 56.65
N LYS A 278 -7.12 -25.06 55.77
CA LYS A 278 -7.76 -26.31 56.18
C LYS A 278 -6.75 -27.34 56.69
N LYS A 279 -5.52 -27.36 56.21
CA LYS A 279 -4.45 -28.21 56.72
C LYS A 279 -3.95 -27.76 58.08
N ASP A 280 -3.84 -26.46 58.28
CA ASP A 280 -3.41 -25.91 59.57
C ASP A 280 -4.47 -26.11 60.67
N THR A 281 -5.76 -26.00 60.36
CA THR A 281 -6.85 -26.29 61.29
C THR A 281 -6.92 -27.77 61.64
N SER A 282 -6.75 -28.67 60.66
CA SER A 282 -6.74 -30.12 60.95
C SER A 282 -5.51 -30.57 61.73
N ASN A 283 -4.35 -29.92 61.58
CA ASN A 283 -3.18 -30.19 62.39
C ASN A 283 -3.29 -29.64 63.81
N GLN A 284 -4.02 -28.55 64.04
CA GLN A 284 -4.31 -28.03 65.39
C GLN A 284 -5.33 -28.91 66.14
N GLU A 285 -6.33 -29.48 65.47
CA GLU A 285 -7.27 -30.45 66.09
C GLU A 285 -6.58 -31.74 66.46
N LEU A 286 -5.64 -32.27 65.64
CA LEU A 286 -4.87 -33.47 65.96
C LEU A 286 -3.86 -33.27 67.11
N GLN A 287 -3.40 -32.05 67.32
CA GLN A 287 -2.50 -31.73 68.52
C GLN A 287 -3.29 -31.55 69.80
N SER A 288 -4.56 -31.06 69.74
CA SER A 288 -5.42 -30.89 70.90
C SER A 288 -5.94 -32.24 71.45
N ASP A 289 -6.12 -33.27 70.63
CA ASP A 289 -6.57 -34.60 71.06
C ASP A 289 -5.40 -35.44 71.66
N THR A 290 -4.15 -35.11 71.37
CA THR A 290 -2.95 -35.78 71.94
C THR A 290 -2.57 -35.28 73.36
N ASP A 291 -3.02 -34.05 73.71
CA ASP A 291 -2.73 -33.46 75.05
C ASP A 291 -3.79 -33.82 76.13
N LEU A 292 -4.78 -34.63 75.79
CA LEU A 292 -5.84 -35.09 76.76
C LEU A 292 -5.66 -36.52 77.24
N GLU A 293 -4.60 -37.24 76.89
CA GLU A 293 -4.29 -38.59 77.34
C GLU A 293 -2.95 -38.68 78.12
N ILE A 294 -2.74 -37.80 79.11
CA ILE A 294 -1.70 -37.98 80.11
C ILE A 294 -2.26 -37.74 81.50
#